data_c2016c1cd7604cb79f73274fa6636166
#
_entry.id   c2016c1cd7604cb79f73274fa6636166
#
_cell.length_a   1.000
_cell.length_b   1.000
_cell.length_c   1.000
_cell.angle_alpha   90.00
_cell.angle_beta   90.00
_cell.angle_gamma   90.00
#
_symmetry.space_group_name_H-M   'P 1'
#
loop_
_entity.id
_entity.type
_entity.pdbx_description
1 polymer ?
#
loop_
_entity_poly.entity_id
_entity_poly.type
_entity_poly.pdbx_seq_one_letter_code
_entity_poly.pdbx_strand_id
1 'polypeptide(L)'
;GLICNAAGVFFIYSANRVSNDVRRATFSPRELAELTMNFYRRNYIEGLFLSSAVVGSPDYTCERMIETLRILREEYRFGGYIHAKAIPGADNALITRLGILADRMSVNIELPSNNSLQTLAPDKTKESILRPMGLITNKIKESSAELVRYKHAPRFASGGQSTQLIVGATPASDYLIMSLSAALYKKYELKRVFYSAYIPVVENPLLPAKTTEPPLLREHRLYQADWLLRYYGFDANELLDEKHPFLT
;
A
#
# COMPACT_ATOMS: atom_id res chain seq x y z
N GLY A 1 6.86 -10.18 -8.92
CA GLY A 1 5.59 -10.02 -8.23
C GLY A 1 4.79 -11.30 -8.33
N LEU A 2 4.50 -11.91 -7.19
CA LEU A 2 3.55 -13.03 -7.12
C LEU A 2 2.16 -12.49 -7.45
N ILE A 3 1.59 -12.93 -8.56
CA ILE A 3 0.23 -12.57 -8.95
C ILE A 3 -0.71 -13.37 -8.06
N CYS A 4 -1.19 -12.74 -7.01
CA CYS A 4 -2.27 -13.30 -6.23
C CYS A 4 -3.56 -13.24 -7.06
N ASN A 5 -4.22 -14.38 -7.18
CA ASN A 5 -5.45 -14.48 -7.90
C ASN A 5 -6.62 -14.01 -7.05
N ALA A 6 -6.93 -12.76 -7.17
CA ALA A 6 -8.28 -12.37 -6.84
C ALA A 6 -8.72 -11.38 -7.88
N ALA A 7 -9.83 -11.68 -8.42
CA ALA A 7 -10.59 -10.82 -9.25
C ALA A 7 -10.84 -9.49 -8.53
N GLY A 8 -9.86 -8.59 -8.62
CA GLY A 8 -10.00 -7.25 -8.09
C GLY A 8 -11.05 -6.49 -8.88
N VAL A 9 -12.25 -6.39 -8.33
CA VAL A 9 -13.33 -5.56 -8.91
C VAL A 9 -12.99 -4.08 -8.80
N PHE A 10 -12.00 -3.75 -7.94
CA PHE A 10 -11.80 -2.42 -7.37
C PHE A 10 -11.23 -1.37 -8.32
N PHE A 11 -10.49 -1.76 -9.36
CA PHE A 11 -9.77 -0.76 -10.15
C PHE A 11 -10.02 -0.92 -11.64
N ILE A 12 -10.61 0.11 -12.25
CA ILE A 12 -10.82 0.18 -13.70
C ILE A 12 -9.49 0.09 -14.47
N TYR A 13 -8.41 0.58 -13.88
CA TYR A 13 -7.07 0.60 -14.48
C TYR A 13 -6.25 -0.68 -14.31
N SER A 14 -6.77 -1.71 -13.66
CA SER A 14 -6.01 -2.95 -13.43
C SER A 14 -6.25 -3.97 -14.53
N ALA A 15 -5.16 -4.49 -15.11
CA ALA A 15 -5.22 -5.63 -16.01
C ALA A 15 -5.82 -6.89 -15.35
N ASN A 16 -5.74 -6.99 -14.03
CA ASN A 16 -6.24 -8.13 -13.24
C ASN A 16 -7.69 -7.98 -12.78
N ARG A 17 -8.44 -7.04 -13.32
CA ARG A 17 -9.86 -6.89 -13.02
C ARG A 17 -10.64 -8.15 -13.39
N VAL A 18 -11.71 -8.47 -12.62
CA VAL A 18 -12.59 -9.66 -12.84
C VAL A 18 -13.04 -9.79 -14.28
N SER A 19 -13.40 -8.65 -14.89
CA SER A 19 -13.91 -8.61 -16.26
C SER A 19 -12.87 -8.92 -17.34
N ASN A 20 -11.58 -9.00 -16.98
CA ASN A 20 -10.51 -9.26 -17.95
C ASN A 20 -10.19 -10.77 -17.97
N ASP A 21 -10.07 -11.31 -19.18
CA ASP A 21 -9.65 -12.72 -19.36
C ASP A 21 -8.13 -12.84 -19.23
N VAL A 22 -7.69 -13.10 -18.00
CA VAL A 22 -6.27 -13.33 -17.67
C VAL A 22 -6.11 -14.61 -16.87
N ARG A 23 -5.03 -15.33 -17.11
CA ARG A 23 -4.69 -16.52 -16.29
C ARG A 23 -4.51 -16.11 -14.85
N ARG A 24 -5.12 -16.89 -13.96
CA ARG A 24 -5.10 -16.67 -12.51
C ARG A 24 -4.63 -17.90 -11.78
N ALA A 25 -3.89 -17.71 -10.69
CA ALA A 25 -3.49 -18.75 -9.77
C ALA A 25 -3.68 -18.29 -8.34
N THR A 26 -4.08 -19.18 -7.46
CA THR A 26 -4.21 -18.90 -6.02
C THR A 26 -3.23 -19.78 -5.27
N PHE A 27 -2.42 -19.18 -4.43
CA PHE A 27 -1.54 -19.91 -3.52
C PHE A 27 -2.28 -20.19 -2.20
N SER A 28 -2.13 -21.38 -1.68
CA SER A 28 -2.42 -21.64 -0.27
C SER A 28 -1.41 -20.90 0.63
N PRO A 29 -1.75 -20.60 1.87
CA PRO A 29 -0.81 -20.00 2.81
C PRO A 29 0.49 -20.76 2.94
N ARG A 30 0.44 -22.09 2.95
CA ARG A 30 1.61 -22.98 3.05
C ARG A 30 2.48 -22.93 1.81
N GLU A 31 1.89 -23.05 0.63
CA GLU A 31 2.64 -22.94 -0.64
C GLU A 31 3.38 -21.61 -0.76
N LEU A 32 2.72 -20.52 -0.38
CA LEU A 32 3.33 -19.19 -0.41
C LEU A 32 4.46 -19.06 0.59
N ALA A 33 4.28 -19.58 1.80
CA ALA A 33 5.32 -19.60 2.82
C ALA A 33 6.52 -20.46 2.40
N GLU A 34 6.30 -21.64 1.87
CA GLU A 34 7.36 -22.52 1.35
C GLU A 34 8.15 -21.89 0.20
N LEU A 35 7.44 -21.27 -0.75
CA LEU A 35 8.05 -20.54 -1.86
C LEU A 35 8.92 -19.39 -1.36
N THR A 36 8.41 -18.61 -0.40
CA THR A 36 9.14 -17.50 0.23
C THR A 36 10.42 -18.02 0.90
N MET A 37 10.31 -19.10 1.68
CA MET A 37 11.47 -19.69 2.35
C MET A 37 12.51 -20.25 1.38
N ASN A 38 12.06 -20.86 0.29
CA ASN A 38 12.97 -21.38 -0.74
C ASN A 38 13.79 -20.28 -1.40
N PHE A 39 13.17 -19.13 -1.70
CA PHE A 39 13.89 -17.97 -2.23
C PHE A 39 14.80 -17.32 -1.19
N TYR A 40 14.35 -17.22 0.05
CA TYR A 40 15.13 -16.65 1.14
C TYR A 40 16.39 -17.45 1.45
N ARG A 41 16.28 -18.78 1.57
CA ARG A 41 17.41 -19.68 1.82
C ARG A 41 18.45 -19.66 0.71
N ARG A 42 18.04 -19.34 -0.51
CA ARG A 42 18.93 -19.21 -1.68
C ARG A 42 19.46 -17.77 -1.87
N ASN A 43 19.20 -16.87 -0.93
CA ASN A 43 19.55 -15.44 -1.00
C ASN A 43 19.00 -14.71 -2.24
N TYR A 44 17.87 -15.15 -2.79
CA TYR A 44 17.20 -14.46 -3.90
C TYR A 44 16.34 -13.30 -3.41
N ILE A 45 15.91 -13.33 -2.15
CA ILE A 45 15.12 -12.29 -1.49
C ILE A 45 15.63 -12.05 -0.07
N GLU A 46 15.50 -10.81 0.40
CA GLU A 46 15.79 -10.42 1.79
C GLU A 46 14.51 -10.31 2.64
N GLY A 47 13.36 -10.23 1.98
CA GLY A 47 12.07 -10.06 2.65
C GLY A 47 10.89 -10.36 1.74
N LEU A 48 9.71 -10.25 2.30
CA LEU A 48 8.43 -10.47 1.65
C LEU A 48 7.58 -9.20 1.66
N PHE A 49 7.12 -8.76 0.49
CA PHE A 49 5.97 -7.87 0.38
C PHE A 49 4.72 -8.69 0.11
N LEU A 50 3.86 -8.82 1.12
CA LEU A 50 2.62 -9.57 1.03
C LEU A 50 1.43 -8.66 0.72
N SER A 51 0.83 -8.90 -0.43
CA SER A 51 -0.38 -8.22 -0.89
C SER A 51 -1.32 -9.26 -1.51
N SER A 52 -2.60 -9.04 -1.35
CA SER A 52 -3.64 -9.84 -2.00
C SER A 52 -4.72 -8.92 -2.58
N ALA A 53 -5.38 -9.38 -3.62
CA ALA A 53 -6.71 -8.88 -3.93
C ALA A 53 -7.73 -9.60 -3.04
N VAL A 54 -8.96 -9.09 -2.93
CA VAL A 54 -9.98 -9.70 -2.07
C VAL A 54 -10.50 -10.99 -2.70
N VAL A 55 -10.38 -12.08 -1.96
CA VAL A 55 -10.93 -13.41 -2.31
C VAL A 55 -12.08 -13.73 -1.38
N GLY A 56 -13.27 -13.91 -1.93
CA GLY A 56 -14.49 -14.14 -1.12
C GLY A 56 -14.86 -12.89 -0.31
N SER A 57 -14.24 -12.71 0.85
CA SER A 57 -14.44 -11.53 1.70
C SER A 57 -13.10 -10.89 2.13
N PRO A 58 -13.13 -9.62 2.58
CA PRO A 58 -11.95 -8.97 3.16
C PRO A 58 -11.38 -9.74 4.35
N ASP A 59 -12.25 -10.24 5.23
CA ASP A 59 -11.85 -10.99 6.43
C ASP A 59 -11.19 -12.31 6.06
N TYR A 60 -11.82 -13.10 5.21
CA TYR A 60 -11.24 -14.35 4.72
C TYR A 60 -9.87 -14.14 4.08
N THR A 61 -9.73 -13.09 3.27
CA THR A 61 -8.44 -12.76 2.64
C THR A 61 -7.39 -12.39 3.69
N CYS A 62 -7.77 -11.58 4.67
CA CYS A 62 -6.88 -11.18 5.76
C CYS A 62 -6.45 -12.39 6.62
N GLU A 63 -7.36 -13.31 6.93
CA GLU A 63 -7.06 -14.55 7.64
C GLU A 63 -6.04 -15.41 6.90
N ARG A 64 -6.15 -15.55 5.58
CA ARG A 64 -5.17 -16.28 4.78
C ARG A 64 -3.80 -15.61 4.76
N MET A 65 -3.75 -14.28 4.71
CA MET A 65 -2.52 -13.53 4.84
C MET A 65 -1.88 -13.74 6.24
N ILE A 66 -2.67 -13.67 7.29
CA ILE A 66 -2.22 -13.93 8.67
C ILE A 66 -1.66 -15.35 8.76
N GLU A 67 -2.34 -16.35 8.23
CA GLU A 67 -1.87 -17.75 8.26
C GLU A 67 -0.54 -17.91 7.51
N THR A 68 -0.36 -17.25 6.35
CA THR A 68 0.92 -17.23 5.64
C THR A 68 2.04 -16.66 6.52
N LEU A 69 1.79 -15.52 7.18
CA LEU A 69 2.79 -14.88 8.04
C LEU A 69 3.06 -15.68 9.32
N ARG A 70 2.02 -16.33 9.87
CA ARG A 70 2.16 -17.22 11.04
C ARG A 70 3.08 -18.40 10.69
N ILE A 71 2.84 -19.09 9.58
CA ILE A 71 3.70 -20.19 9.11
C ILE A 71 5.15 -19.69 8.95
N LEU A 72 5.34 -18.53 8.33
CA LEU A 72 6.68 -17.96 8.15
C LEU A 72 7.37 -17.67 9.49
N ARG A 73 6.70 -16.96 10.41
CA ARG A 73 7.30 -16.52 11.66
C ARG A 73 7.47 -17.65 12.67
N GLU A 74 6.42 -18.48 12.86
CA GLU A 74 6.37 -19.45 13.95
C GLU A 74 6.95 -20.80 13.54
N GLU A 75 6.61 -21.31 12.33
CA GLU A 75 7.06 -22.63 11.90
C GLU A 75 8.45 -22.57 11.23
N TYR A 76 8.64 -21.64 10.28
CA TYR A 76 9.90 -21.50 9.55
C TYR A 76 10.93 -20.57 10.20
N ARG A 77 10.54 -19.81 11.22
CA ARG A 77 11.38 -18.82 11.89
C ARG A 77 12.01 -17.83 10.90
N PHE A 78 11.22 -17.39 9.94
CA PHE A 78 11.66 -16.46 8.91
C PHE A 78 12.14 -15.15 9.54
N GLY A 79 13.44 -14.86 9.41
CA GLY A 79 14.08 -13.65 9.92
C GLY A 79 14.08 -12.46 8.97
N GLY A 80 13.59 -12.65 7.72
CA GLY A 80 13.53 -11.59 6.73
C GLY A 80 12.45 -10.55 7.02
N TYR A 81 12.57 -9.39 6.36
CA TYR A 81 11.63 -8.29 6.50
C TYR A 81 10.26 -8.62 5.88
N ILE A 82 9.18 -8.34 6.58
CA ILE A 82 7.81 -8.52 6.09
C ILE A 82 7.09 -7.19 6.02
N HIS A 83 6.67 -6.82 4.81
CA HIS A 83 5.74 -5.72 4.57
C HIS A 83 4.39 -6.30 4.16
N ALA A 84 3.33 -6.07 4.95
CA ALA A 84 1.98 -6.53 4.67
C ALA A 84 1.08 -5.36 4.23
N LYS A 85 0.37 -5.53 3.13
CA LYS A 85 -0.68 -4.60 2.69
C LYS A 85 -1.99 -4.97 3.37
N ALA A 86 -2.51 -4.10 4.21
CA ALA A 86 -3.81 -4.30 4.84
C ALA A 86 -4.94 -4.37 3.80
N ILE A 87 -5.90 -5.23 4.06
CA ILE A 87 -7.07 -5.40 3.20
C ILE A 87 -8.16 -4.41 3.64
N PRO A 88 -8.54 -3.46 2.78
CA PRO A 88 -9.63 -2.54 3.09
C PRO A 88 -10.94 -3.29 3.36
N GLY A 89 -11.62 -2.92 4.44
CA GLY A 89 -12.87 -3.56 4.85
C GLY A 89 -12.71 -4.78 5.75
N ALA A 90 -11.49 -5.27 6.02
CA ALA A 90 -11.26 -6.33 6.98
C ALA A 90 -11.51 -5.84 8.44
N ASP A 91 -11.89 -6.79 9.30
CA ASP A 91 -12.11 -6.52 10.72
C ASP A 91 -10.86 -5.98 11.41
N ASN A 92 -11.04 -5.07 12.36
CA ASN A 92 -9.96 -4.42 13.08
C ASN A 92 -9.06 -5.40 13.86
N ALA A 93 -9.62 -6.49 14.40
CA ALA A 93 -8.86 -7.52 15.09
C ALA A 93 -7.95 -8.28 14.13
N LEU A 94 -8.41 -8.56 12.91
CA LEU A 94 -7.59 -9.18 11.86
C LEU A 94 -6.46 -8.27 11.40
N ILE A 95 -6.74 -6.98 11.19
CA ILE A 95 -5.69 -5.99 10.86
C ILE A 95 -4.64 -5.92 11.98
N THR A 96 -5.09 -5.98 13.24
CA THR A 96 -4.19 -5.99 14.40
C THR A 96 -3.32 -7.25 14.43
N ARG A 97 -3.89 -8.42 14.22
CA ARG A 97 -3.14 -9.69 14.15
C ARG A 97 -2.12 -9.68 13.01
N LEU A 98 -2.49 -9.17 11.85
CA LEU A 98 -1.60 -9.04 10.71
C LEU A 98 -0.39 -8.13 11.04
N GLY A 99 -0.62 -7.02 11.75
CA GLY A 99 0.43 -6.05 12.11
C GLY A 99 1.42 -6.56 13.15
N ILE A 100 1.04 -7.50 14.00
CA ILE A 100 1.95 -8.17 14.97
C ILE A 100 2.97 -9.05 14.24
N LEU A 101 2.58 -9.66 13.12
CA LEU A 101 3.43 -10.56 12.32
C LEU A 101 4.27 -9.81 11.28
N ALA A 102 3.95 -8.57 10.97
CA ALA A 102 4.60 -7.76 9.95
C ALA A 102 5.56 -6.73 10.57
N ASP A 103 6.66 -6.44 9.87
CA ASP A 103 7.56 -5.35 10.25
C ASP A 103 7.02 -4.00 9.77
N ARG A 104 6.31 -3.95 8.65
CA ARG A 104 5.64 -2.75 8.11
C ARG A 104 4.27 -3.09 7.59
N MET A 105 3.36 -2.13 7.73
CA MET A 105 2.05 -2.20 7.09
C MET A 105 1.85 -1.07 6.10
N SER A 106 0.99 -1.30 5.11
CA SER A 106 0.52 -0.24 4.22
C SER A 106 -0.97 -0.34 3.96
N VAL A 107 -1.59 0.82 3.79
CA VAL A 107 -2.94 0.98 3.26
C VAL A 107 -2.82 1.93 2.08
N ASN A 108 -3.08 1.47 0.86
CA ASN A 108 -2.92 2.32 -0.30
C ASN A 108 -4.10 3.26 -0.46
N ILE A 109 -3.83 4.55 -0.64
CA ILE A 109 -4.86 5.53 -0.98
C ILE A 109 -5.24 5.51 -2.47
N GLU A 110 -4.37 4.94 -3.31
CA GLU A 110 -4.51 4.69 -4.73
C GLU A 110 -4.58 5.97 -5.57
N LEU A 111 -5.46 6.91 -5.26
CA LEU A 111 -5.72 8.11 -6.05
C LEU A 111 -5.75 9.37 -5.18
N PRO A 112 -5.33 10.53 -5.72
CA PRO A 112 -5.09 11.73 -4.91
C PRO A 112 -6.37 12.46 -4.47
N SER A 113 -7.52 12.19 -5.07
CA SER A 113 -8.78 12.85 -4.71
C SER A 113 -9.94 11.87 -4.56
N ASN A 114 -10.95 12.30 -3.79
CA ASN A 114 -12.18 11.51 -3.63
C ASN A 114 -12.92 11.35 -4.97
N ASN A 115 -12.95 12.37 -5.80
CA ASN A 115 -13.57 12.31 -7.12
C ASN A 115 -12.85 11.28 -8.02
N SER A 116 -11.53 11.32 -8.06
CA SER A 116 -10.73 10.31 -8.78
C SER A 116 -10.99 8.90 -8.27
N LEU A 117 -11.10 8.74 -6.95
CA LEU A 117 -11.37 7.45 -6.33
C LEU A 117 -12.76 6.91 -6.74
N GLN A 118 -13.80 7.74 -6.66
CA GLN A 118 -15.15 7.37 -7.07
C GLN A 118 -15.24 7.01 -8.55
N THR A 119 -14.47 7.71 -9.40
CA THR A 119 -14.47 7.46 -10.85
C THR A 119 -13.75 6.17 -11.21
N LEU A 120 -12.56 5.91 -10.65
CA LEU A 120 -11.68 4.82 -11.08
C LEU A 120 -11.67 3.61 -10.13
N ALA A 121 -12.19 3.75 -8.93
CA ALA A 121 -12.28 2.70 -7.92
C ALA A 121 -13.59 2.81 -7.11
N PRO A 122 -14.76 2.71 -7.75
CA PRO A 122 -16.06 3.02 -7.15
C PRO A 122 -16.38 2.16 -5.91
N ASP A 123 -15.79 0.97 -5.81
CA ASP A 123 -15.99 0.06 -4.68
C ASP A 123 -15.12 0.43 -3.46
N LYS A 124 -14.28 1.47 -3.57
CA LYS A 124 -13.48 2.01 -2.46
C LYS A 124 -14.00 3.36 -2.02
N THR A 125 -14.18 3.52 -0.72
CA THR A 125 -14.49 4.80 -0.12
C THR A 125 -13.27 5.37 0.60
N LYS A 126 -13.20 6.69 0.71
CA LYS A 126 -12.17 7.35 1.52
C LYS A 126 -12.12 6.78 2.94
N GLU A 127 -13.28 6.47 3.49
CA GLU A 127 -13.44 5.96 4.85
C GLU A 127 -12.89 4.54 5.00
N SER A 128 -13.13 3.66 4.02
CA SER A 128 -12.59 2.30 4.01
C SER A 128 -11.05 2.26 3.94
N ILE A 129 -10.42 3.33 3.49
CA ILE A 129 -8.97 3.50 3.44
C ILE A 129 -8.43 4.16 4.71
N LEU A 130 -9.03 5.28 5.12
CA LEU A 130 -8.49 6.08 6.23
C LEU A 130 -8.74 5.45 7.61
N ARG A 131 -9.82 4.66 7.78
CA ARG A 131 -10.10 3.96 9.03
C ARG A 131 -9.01 2.95 9.41
N PRO A 132 -8.63 1.98 8.55
CA PRO A 132 -7.53 1.08 8.85
C PRO A 132 -6.18 1.82 8.99
N MET A 133 -5.96 2.91 8.25
CA MET A 133 -4.76 3.74 8.38
C MET A 133 -4.66 4.36 9.79
N GLY A 134 -5.77 4.89 10.33
CA GLY A 134 -5.85 5.40 11.69
C GLY A 134 -5.65 4.32 12.75
N LEU A 135 -6.26 3.14 12.57
CA LEU A 135 -6.08 2.00 13.47
C LEU A 135 -4.60 1.60 13.56
N ILE A 136 -3.93 1.46 12.42
CA ILE A 136 -2.51 1.07 12.37
C ILE A 136 -1.64 2.12 13.07
N THR A 137 -1.89 3.42 12.84
CA THR A 137 -1.17 4.51 13.53
C THR A 137 -1.31 4.40 15.04
N ASN A 138 -2.53 4.20 15.54
CA ASN A 138 -2.78 4.07 16.98
C ASN A 138 -2.09 2.83 17.56
N LYS A 139 -2.15 1.69 16.87
CA LYS A 139 -1.49 0.45 17.30
C LYS A 139 0.03 0.55 17.32
N ILE A 140 0.64 1.27 16.39
CA ILE A 140 2.09 1.56 16.40
C ILE A 140 2.44 2.39 17.65
N LYS A 141 1.66 3.41 17.98
CA LYS A 141 1.86 4.26 19.17
C LYS A 141 1.71 3.45 20.47
N GLU A 142 0.63 2.67 20.57
CA GLU A 142 0.38 1.79 21.73
C GLU A 142 1.55 0.83 21.93
N SER A 143 1.96 0.09 20.89
CA SER A 143 3.08 -0.85 20.96
C SER A 143 4.41 -0.16 21.32
N SER A 144 4.66 1.04 20.82
CA SER A 144 5.86 1.80 21.15
C SER A 144 5.86 2.23 22.63
N ALA A 145 4.72 2.63 23.17
CA ALA A 145 4.57 2.99 24.58
C ALA A 145 4.69 1.76 25.49
N GLU A 146 4.15 0.62 25.09
CA GLU A 146 4.27 -0.65 25.84
C GLU A 146 5.71 -1.15 25.88
N LEU A 147 6.48 -1.03 24.79
CA LEU A 147 7.89 -1.43 24.74
C LEU A 147 8.78 -0.60 25.68
N VAL A 148 8.41 0.65 25.97
CA VAL A 148 9.09 1.47 26.97
C VAL A 148 8.88 0.88 28.39
N ARG A 149 7.70 0.32 28.66
CA ARG A 149 7.36 -0.27 29.98
C ARG A 149 7.80 -1.74 30.10
N TYR A 150 7.66 -2.50 29.03
CA TYR A 150 7.88 -3.94 29.00
C TYR A 150 8.76 -4.31 27.78
N LYS A 151 10.04 -4.61 28.03
CA LYS A 151 11.03 -4.94 26.97
C LYS A 151 10.62 -6.07 26.02
N HIS A 152 9.74 -6.96 26.47
CA HIS A 152 9.29 -8.14 25.71
C HIS A 152 7.85 -7.99 25.18
N ALA A 153 7.27 -6.80 25.25
CA ALA A 153 5.96 -6.56 24.65
C ALA A 153 5.98 -6.87 23.14
N PRO A 154 4.90 -7.41 22.57
CA PRO A 154 4.82 -7.69 21.15
C PRO A 154 5.00 -6.40 20.34
N ARG A 155 5.84 -6.47 19.31
CA ARG A 155 6.00 -5.35 18.38
C ARG A 155 4.84 -5.37 17.37
N PHE A 156 4.36 -4.19 17.04
CA PHE A 156 3.35 -4.00 16.00
C PHE A 156 3.94 -3.12 14.90
N ALA A 157 4.10 -3.68 13.69
CA ALA A 157 4.58 -2.97 12.51
C ALA A 157 5.72 -1.97 12.82
N SER A 158 6.80 -2.45 13.45
CA SER A 158 7.89 -1.61 13.99
C SER A 158 8.60 -0.74 12.94
N GLY A 159 8.56 -1.13 11.68
CA GLY A 159 9.01 -0.35 10.52
C GLY A 159 8.04 0.74 10.09
N GLY A 160 6.90 0.87 10.79
CA GLY A 160 5.90 1.91 10.57
C GLY A 160 4.91 1.62 9.47
N GLN A 161 4.16 2.66 9.09
CA GLN A 161 3.13 2.60 8.07
C GLN A 161 3.54 3.38 6.82
N SER A 162 3.10 2.90 5.65
CA SER A 162 3.27 3.57 4.36
C SER A 162 1.97 3.55 3.54
N THR A 163 1.93 4.33 2.47
CA THR A 163 0.85 4.32 1.48
C THR A 163 1.42 4.43 0.07
N GLN A 164 0.59 4.20 -0.92
CA GLN A 164 0.91 4.36 -2.34
C GLN A 164 -0.22 5.07 -3.05
N LEU A 165 0.13 5.91 -4.02
CA LEU A 165 -0.79 6.51 -4.96
C LEU A 165 -0.26 6.43 -6.40
N ILE A 166 -1.20 6.48 -7.35
CA ILE A 166 -0.94 6.42 -8.78
C ILE A 166 -0.91 7.84 -9.34
N VAL A 167 0.11 8.12 -10.13
CA VAL A 167 0.36 9.42 -10.75
C VAL A 167 0.06 9.34 -12.25
N GLY A 168 -0.75 10.26 -12.76
CA GLY A 168 -1.04 10.35 -14.19
C GLY A 168 -2.22 9.51 -14.68
N ALA A 169 -2.90 8.74 -13.82
CA ALA A 169 -4.18 8.11 -14.18
C ALA A 169 -5.34 9.12 -14.23
N THR A 170 -5.19 10.25 -13.55
CA THR A 170 -6.16 11.35 -13.50
C THR A 170 -5.44 12.69 -13.66
N PRO A 171 -6.14 13.79 -14.02
CA PRO A 171 -5.55 15.11 -14.21
C PRO A 171 -5.20 15.85 -12.91
N ALA A 172 -4.93 15.11 -11.82
CA ALA A 172 -4.55 15.69 -10.54
C ALA A 172 -3.21 16.43 -10.64
N SER A 173 -3.12 17.62 -10.05
CA SER A 173 -1.88 18.40 -10.00
C SER A 173 -0.88 17.85 -8.97
N ASP A 174 0.40 18.19 -9.15
CA ASP A 174 1.44 17.83 -8.18
C ASP A 174 1.23 18.57 -6.85
N TYR A 175 0.71 19.80 -6.90
CA TYR A 175 0.31 20.53 -5.70
C TYR A 175 -0.70 19.77 -4.85
N LEU A 176 -1.75 19.21 -5.47
CA LEU A 176 -2.73 18.37 -4.78
C LEU A 176 -2.07 17.11 -4.18
N ILE A 177 -1.21 16.46 -4.95
CA ILE A 177 -0.50 15.24 -4.51
C ILE A 177 0.41 15.54 -3.32
N MET A 178 1.21 16.61 -3.39
CA MET A 178 2.15 16.97 -2.33
C MET A 178 1.43 17.46 -1.07
N SER A 179 0.37 18.25 -1.20
CA SER A 179 -0.48 18.70 -0.09
C SER A 179 -1.14 17.52 0.62
N LEU A 180 -1.64 16.53 -0.15
CA LEU A 180 -2.19 15.30 0.42
C LEU A 180 -1.11 14.51 1.15
N SER A 181 0.07 14.36 0.56
CA SER A 181 1.20 13.63 1.16
C SER A 181 1.64 14.27 2.48
N ALA A 182 1.77 15.61 2.52
CA ALA A 182 2.07 16.35 3.73
C ALA A 182 1.01 16.14 4.84
N ALA A 183 -0.27 16.19 4.47
CA ALA A 183 -1.38 15.92 5.39
C ALA A 183 -1.36 14.47 5.94
N LEU A 184 -1.03 13.49 5.10
CA LEU A 184 -0.92 12.10 5.51
C LEU A 184 0.26 11.86 6.44
N TYR A 185 1.42 12.45 6.18
CA TYR A 185 2.58 12.42 7.09
C TYR A 185 2.22 13.00 8.45
N LYS A 186 1.60 14.16 8.49
CA LYS A 186 1.22 14.84 9.72
C LYS A 186 0.15 14.08 10.52
N LYS A 187 -0.89 13.57 9.84
CA LYS A 187 -2.05 12.96 10.50
C LYS A 187 -1.82 11.50 10.92
N TYR A 188 -1.16 10.72 10.06
CA TYR A 188 -1.00 9.27 10.25
C TYR A 188 0.45 8.84 10.51
N GLU A 189 1.37 9.80 10.65
CA GLU A 189 2.79 9.54 10.94
C GLU A 189 3.40 8.52 9.97
N LEU A 190 3.00 8.60 8.70
CA LEU A 190 3.50 7.69 7.68
C LEU A 190 5.02 7.79 7.56
N LYS A 191 5.67 6.68 7.31
CA LYS A 191 7.11 6.65 7.01
C LYS A 191 7.40 6.98 5.56
N ARG A 192 6.47 6.67 4.65
CA ARG A 192 6.63 6.94 3.22
C ARG A 192 5.29 6.95 2.48
N VAL A 193 5.19 7.86 1.51
CA VAL A 193 4.25 7.81 0.40
C VAL A 193 5.01 7.29 -0.82
N PHE A 194 4.49 6.26 -1.47
CA PHE A 194 5.02 5.75 -2.73
C PHE A 194 4.21 6.34 -3.88
N TYR A 195 4.89 6.90 -4.86
CA TYR A 195 4.32 7.41 -6.10
C TYR A 195 4.58 6.39 -7.19
N SER A 196 3.57 6.04 -7.97
CA SER A 196 3.70 5.11 -9.08
C SER A 196 3.15 5.73 -10.34
N ALA A 197 3.99 5.94 -11.34
CA ALA A 197 3.55 6.37 -12.66
C ALA A 197 2.54 5.37 -13.22
N TYR A 198 1.42 5.88 -13.72
CA TYR A 198 0.40 5.06 -14.37
C TYR A 198 0.95 4.51 -15.68
N ILE A 199 0.89 3.20 -15.85
CA ILE A 199 1.22 2.51 -17.09
C ILE A 199 -0.10 2.11 -17.76
N PRO A 200 -0.44 2.64 -18.94
CA PRO A 200 -1.67 2.32 -19.63
C PRO A 200 -1.67 0.88 -20.16
N VAL A 201 -2.39 -0.01 -19.49
CA VAL A 201 -2.53 -1.43 -19.86
C VAL A 201 -3.96 -1.80 -20.26
N VAL A 202 -4.92 -0.95 -19.94
CA VAL A 202 -6.35 -1.14 -20.21
C VAL A 202 -6.86 -0.01 -21.08
N GLU A 203 -7.72 -0.33 -22.03
CA GLU A 203 -8.42 0.66 -22.85
C GLU A 203 -9.74 1.03 -22.17
N ASN A 204 -9.84 2.27 -21.73
CA ASN A 204 -11.04 2.78 -21.06
C ASN A 204 -11.13 4.29 -21.29
N PRO A 205 -12.33 4.83 -21.66
CA PRO A 205 -12.50 6.28 -21.89
C PRO A 205 -12.18 7.19 -20.69
N LEU A 206 -12.17 6.65 -19.48
CA LEU A 206 -11.85 7.37 -18.25
C LEU A 206 -10.34 7.39 -17.92
N LEU A 207 -9.52 6.74 -18.75
CA LEU A 207 -8.08 6.57 -18.54
C LEU A 207 -7.30 7.14 -19.72
N PRO A 208 -6.04 7.51 -19.53
CA PRO A 208 -5.13 7.82 -20.63
C PRO A 208 -5.07 6.69 -21.66
N ALA A 209 -4.96 7.05 -22.92
CA ALA A 209 -4.85 6.08 -24.02
C ALA A 209 -3.64 5.14 -23.84
N LYS A 210 -3.72 3.92 -24.36
CA LYS A 210 -2.61 2.94 -24.29
C LYS A 210 -1.29 3.44 -24.90
N THR A 211 -1.38 4.38 -25.81
CA THR A 211 -0.22 5.03 -26.46
C THR A 211 0.40 6.15 -25.62
N THR A 212 -0.23 6.52 -24.50
CA THR A 212 0.29 7.57 -23.61
C THR A 212 1.51 7.04 -22.87
N GLU A 213 2.61 7.77 -22.94
CA GLU A 213 3.82 7.41 -22.18
C GLU A 213 3.60 7.57 -20.67
N PRO A 214 4.07 6.59 -19.88
CA PRO A 214 4.04 6.70 -18.41
C PRO A 214 4.79 7.94 -17.93
N PRO A 215 4.25 8.73 -16.98
CA PRO A 215 4.85 9.98 -16.53
C PRO A 215 6.02 9.71 -15.53
N LEU A 216 7.06 9.01 -15.97
CA LEU A 216 8.20 8.60 -15.11
C LEU A 216 8.99 9.79 -14.58
N LEU A 217 9.18 10.84 -15.40
CA LEU A 217 9.87 12.04 -14.93
C LEU A 217 9.07 12.73 -13.81
N ARG A 218 7.74 12.80 -13.97
CA ARG A 218 6.85 13.37 -12.95
C ARG A 218 6.89 12.56 -11.65
N GLU A 219 6.87 11.24 -11.73
CA GLU A 219 7.07 10.35 -10.57
C GLU A 219 8.39 10.67 -9.85
N HIS A 220 9.47 10.78 -10.61
CA HIS A 220 10.79 11.11 -10.07
C HIS A 220 10.81 12.48 -9.38
N ARG A 221 10.21 13.52 -9.98
CA ARG A 221 10.09 14.85 -9.39
C ARG A 221 9.29 14.85 -8.10
N LEU A 222 8.20 14.09 -8.04
CA LEU A 222 7.42 13.92 -6.82
C LEU A 222 8.24 13.27 -5.70
N TYR A 223 9.08 12.27 -6.01
CA TYR A 223 10.01 11.72 -5.01
C TYR A 223 11.04 12.72 -4.52
N GLN A 224 11.55 13.62 -5.39
CA GLN A 224 12.46 14.69 -4.99
C GLN A 224 11.75 15.69 -4.06
N ALA A 225 10.54 16.12 -4.40
CA ALA A 225 9.74 17.01 -3.57
C ALA A 225 9.36 16.37 -2.22
N ASP A 226 8.97 15.09 -2.23
CA ASP A 226 8.70 14.30 -1.01
C ASP A 226 9.92 14.24 -0.08
N TRP A 227 11.13 14.15 -0.65
CA TRP A 227 12.37 14.22 0.13
C TRP A 227 12.51 15.56 0.85
N LEU A 228 12.19 16.67 0.19
CA LEU A 228 12.22 18.01 0.80
C LEU A 228 11.22 18.12 1.96
N LEU A 229 9.99 17.61 1.79
CA LEU A 229 8.99 17.59 2.87
C LEU A 229 9.50 16.81 4.10
N ARG A 230 10.00 15.58 3.88
CA ARG A 230 10.29 14.66 5.00
C ARG A 230 11.59 14.93 5.74
N TYR A 231 12.61 15.38 5.05
CA TYR A 231 13.96 15.49 5.61
C TYR A 231 14.45 16.93 5.78
N TYR A 232 13.90 17.85 5.01
CA TYR A 232 14.27 19.27 5.08
C TYR A 232 13.19 20.14 5.71
N GLY A 233 12.01 19.59 5.97
CA GLY A 233 10.93 20.29 6.67
C GLY A 233 10.22 21.36 5.84
N PHE A 234 10.33 21.31 4.51
CA PHE A 234 9.56 22.20 3.63
C PHE A 234 8.06 21.91 3.78
N ASP A 235 7.24 22.97 3.69
CA ASP A 235 5.81 22.83 3.50
C ASP A 235 5.49 22.63 2.01
N ALA A 236 4.38 21.94 1.71
CA ALA A 236 3.96 21.73 0.32
C ALA A 236 3.70 23.06 -0.41
N ASN A 237 3.22 24.08 0.32
CA ASN A 237 2.96 25.43 -0.21
C ASN A 237 4.24 26.23 -0.50
N GLU A 238 5.38 25.83 0.02
CA GLU A 238 6.69 26.43 -0.32
C GLU A 238 7.24 25.87 -1.64
N LEU A 239 6.82 24.67 -2.02
CA LEU A 239 7.27 23.99 -3.24
C LEU A 239 6.36 24.27 -4.43
N LEU A 240 5.04 24.38 -4.20
CA LEU A 240 4.00 24.47 -5.21
C LEU A 240 2.83 25.32 -4.70
N ASP A 241 2.08 25.93 -5.61
CA ASP A 241 0.86 26.67 -5.33
C ASP A 241 -0.19 26.44 -6.43
N GLU A 242 -1.35 27.07 -6.32
CA GLU A 242 -2.42 26.98 -7.32
C GLU A 242 -2.05 27.59 -8.68
N LYS A 243 -1.10 28.53 -8.71
CA LYS A 243 -0.63 29.18 -9.94
C LYS A 243 0.46 28.36 -10.63
N HIS A 244 1.26 27.66 -9.84
CA HIS A 244 2.36 26.79 -10.29
C HIS A 244 2.16 25.38 -9.75
N PRO A 245 1.13 24.63 -10.23
CA PRO A 245 0.70 23.40 -9.59
C PRO A 245 1.48 22.15 -10.03
N PHE A 246 2.46 22.28 -10.92
CA PHE A 246 3.24 21.16 -11.46
C PHE A 246 4.73 21.37 -11.24
N LEU A 247 5.42 20.28 -10.90
CA LEU A 247 6.89 20.24 -10.82
C LEU A 247 7.48 20.20 -12.24
N THR A 248 8.41 21.07 -12.51
CA THR A 248 9.13 21.17 -13.79
C THR A 248 10.42 20.35 -13.79
#